data_b9e756d022e6452c7e23202aa73a47ab
#
_entry.id   b9e756d022e6452c7e23202aa73a47ab
#
_cell.length_a   1.000
_cell.length_b   1.000
_cell.length_c   1.000
_cell.angle_alpha   90.00
_cell.angle_beta   90.00
_cell.angle_gamma   90.00
#
_symmetry.space_group_name_H-M   'P 1'
#
loop_
_entity.id
_entity.type
_entity.pdbx_description
1 polymer ?
#
loop_
_entity_poly.entity_id
_entity_poly.type
_entity_poly.pdbx_seq_one_letter_code
_entity_poly.pdbx_strand_id
1 'polypeptide(L)'
;MGLNKLYLGETREAVESFRRADAIAPRDPERWTWLQGLGRALMQLGHDAEAVDALCQTMDSNPGYLRGKAMLAAAEALTGNLEGAKLHLAQYAAAEPDMTVRRFAAQRSSVPPDAVSPTYRRESERIFDGLRRAGMPD
;
A
#
# COMPACT_ATOMS: atom_id res chain seq x y z
N MET A 1 12.14 -10.44 -3.12
CA MET A 1 11.23 -11.50 -3.50
C MET A 1 9.87 -10.97 -3.94
N GLY A 2 8.90 -10.77 -3.03
CA GLY A 2 7.58 -10.26 -3.41
C GLY A 2 7.61 -8.88 -4.02
N LEU A 3 8.39 -7.95 -3.46
CA LEU A 3 8.51 -6.59 -3.99
C LEU A 3 9.13 -6.56 -5.39
N ASN A 4 10.11 -7.43 -5.64
CA ASN A 4 10.73 -7.55 -6.95
C ASN A 4 9.69 -7.94 -8.01
N LYS A 5 8.88 -8.94 -7.71
CA LYS A 5 7.81 -9.38 -8.60
C LYS A 5 6.79 -8.28 -8.85
N LEU A 6 6.49 -7.49 -7.82
CA LEU A 6 5.57 -6.38 -7.92
C LEU A 6 6.05 -5.35 -8.94
N TYR A 7 7.32 -4.92 -8.85
CA TYR A 7 7.90 -3.94 -9.78
C TYR A 7 7.98 -4.47 -11.22
N LEU A 8 8.09 -5.78 -11.39
CA LEU A 8 8.09 -6.43 -12.70
C LEU A 8 6.68 -6.63 -13.28
N GLY A 9 5.65 -6.27 -12.53
CA GLY A 9 4.26 -6.46 -12.96
C GLY A 9 3.71 -7.85 -12.72
N GLU A 10 4.42 -8.67 -11.95
CA GLU A 10 4.01 -10.02 -11.58
C GLU A 10 3.21 -9.97 -10.27
N THR A 11 2.13 -9.20 -10.27
CA THR A 11 1.40 -8.82 -9.06
C THR A 11 0.76 -10.01 -8.36
N ARG A 12 0.18 -10.95 -9.11
CA ARG A 12 -0.44 -12.16 -8.53
C ARG A 12 0.59 -13.04 -7.83
N GLU A 13 1.76 -13.18 -8.44
CA GLU A 13 2.86 -13.95 -7.85
C GLU A 13 3.40 -13.26 -6.61
N ALA A 14 3.41 -11.92 -6.60
CA ALA A 14 3.78 -11.15 -5.43
C ALA A 14 2.82 -11.43 -4.27
N VAL A 15 1.51 -11.45 -4.52
CA VAL A 15 0.49 -11.79 -3.52
C VAL A 15 0.77 -13.17 -2.92
N GLU A 16 1.03 -14.17 -3.76
CA GLU A 16 1.33 -15.51 -3.29
C GLU A 16 2.58 -15.56 -2.45
N SER A 17 3.63 -14.83 -2.84
CA SER A 17 4.88 -14.77 -2.09
C SER A 17 4.68 -14.17 -0.70
N PHE A 18 3.93 -13.07 -0.61
CA PHE A 18 3.66 -12.42 0.67
C PHE A 18 2.79 -13.29 1.58
N ARG A 19 1.77 -13.94 1.02
CA ARG A 19 0.91 -14.86 1.78
C ARG A 19 1.68 -16.05 2.31
N ARG A 20 2.62 -16.56 1.52
CA ARG A 20 3.48 -17.67 1.93
C ARG A 20 4.39 -17.24 3.09
N ALA A 21 4.95 -16.05 3.02
CA ALA A 21 5.77 -15.51 4.10
C ALA A 21 4.97 -15.41 5.41
N ASP A 22 3.75 -14.89 5.34
CA ASP A 22 2.89 -14.75 6.51
C ASP A 22 2.46 -16.11 7.08
N ALA A 23 2.22 -17.09 6.22
CA ALA A 23 1.87 -18.45 6.66
C ALA A 23 3.03 -19.14 7.37
N ILE A 24 4.29 -18.86 6.95
CA ILE A 24 5.47 -19.44 7.56
C ILE A 24 5.78 -18.79 8.92
N ALA A 25 5.60 -17.48 9.04
CA ALA A 25 5.98 -16.72 10.22
C ALA A 25 4.87 -15.76 10.67
N PRO A 26 3.68 -16.29 11.07
CA PRO A 26 2.51 -15.43 11.36
C PRO A 26 2.66 -14.62 12.65
N ARG A 27 3.67 -14.91 13.49
CA ARG A 27 3.93 -14.21 14.74
C ARG A 27 5.23 -13.42 14.72
N ASP A 28 5.86 -13.29 13.56
CA ASP A 28 7.10 -12.55 13.43
C ASP A 28 6.84 -11.05 13.68
N PRO A 29 7.63 -10.39 14.56
CA PRO A 29 7.48 -8.95 14.78
C PRO A 29 7.67 -8.10 13.53
N GLU A 30 8.34 -8.63 12.52
CA GLU A 30 8.59 -7.94 11.26
C GLU A 30 7.54 -8.28 10.19
N ARG A 31 6.44 -8.92 10.55
CA ARG A 31 5.42 -9.33 9.59
C ARG A 31 4.79 -8.14 8.85
N TRP A 32 4.86 -6.95 9.42
CA TRP A 32 4.38 -5.74 8.76
C TRP A 32 5.08 -5.48 7.42
N THR A 33 6.31 -5.96 7.25
CA THR A 33 7.08 -5.74 6.01
C THR A 33 6.44 -6.44 4.82
N TRP A 34 6.03 -7.70 4.97
CA TRP A 34 5.34 -8.40 3.88
C TRP A 34 3.84 -8.10 3.85
N LEU A 35 3.22 -7.80 4.99
CA LEU A 35 1.80 -7.45 5.02
C LEU A 35 1.54 -6.13 4.26
N GLN A 36 2.41 -5.13 4.39
CA GLN A 36 2.26 -3.89 3.62
C GLN A 36 2.44 -4.14 2.12
N GLY A 37 3.37 -5.00 1.75
CA GLY A 37 3.54 -5.42 0.36
C GLY A 37 2.32 -6.16 -0.18
N LEU A 38 1.74 -7.04 0.64
CA LEU A 38 0.51 -7.74 0.31
C LEU A 38 -0.64 -6.75 0.08
N GLY A 39 -0.82 -5.80 0.99
CA GLY A 39 -1.86 -4.78 0.85
C GLY A 39 -1.72 -3.98 -0.43
N ARG A 40 -0.50 -3.58 -0.76
CA ARG A 40 -0.21 -2.86 -2.00
C ARG A 40 -0.57 -3.71 -3.22
N ALA A 41 -0.11 -4.96 -3.26
CA ALA A 41 -0.37 -5.86 -4.38
C ALA A 41 -1.87 -6.14 -4.56
N LEU A 42 -2.59 -6.30 -3.46
CA LEU A 42 -4.04 -6.52 -3.51
C LEU A 42 -4.79 -5.29 -4.07
N MET A 43 -4.37 -4.08 -3.69
CA MET A 43 -4.94 -2.87 -4.29
C MET A 43 -4.67 -2.80 -5.79
N GLN A 44 -3.48 -3.15 -6.21
CA GLN A 44 -3.12 -3.14 -7.62
C GLN A 44 -3.97 -4.12 -8.43
N LEU A 45 -4.38 -5.22 -7.83
CA LEU A 45 -5.27 -6.20 -8.47
C LEU A 45 -6.76 -5.84 -8.35
N GLY A 46 -7.10 -4.79 -7.61
CA GLY A 46 -8.48 -4.42 -7.37
C GLY A 46 -9.17 -5.18 -6.25
N HIS A 47 -8.42 -5.93 -5.44
CA HIS A 47 -8.94 -6.67 -4.28
C HIS A 47 -8.88 -5.76 -3.05
N ASP A 48 -9.66 -4.69 -3.07
CA ASP A 48 -9.52 -3.59 -2.12
C ASP A 48 -9.93 -3.95 -0.69
N ALA A 49 -10.97 -4.77 -0.52
CA ALA A 49 -11.39 -5.21 0.81
C ALA A 49 -10.32 -6.06 1.49
N GLU A 50 -9.71 -6.98 0.75
CA GLU A 50 -8.59 -7.79 1.26
C GLU A 50 -7.37 -6.91 1.55
N ALA A 51 -7.16 -5.86 0.74
CA ALA A 51 -6.07 -4.92 0.96
C ALA A 51 -6.26 -4.16 2.28
N VAL A 52 -7.49 -3.72 2.59
CA VAL A 52 -7.80 -3.08 3.89
C VAL A 52 -7.41 -4.01 5.03
N ASP A 53 -7.80 -5.28 4.95
CA ASP A 53 -7.49 -6.26 5.98
C ASP A 53 -5.99 -6.43 6.19
N ALA A 54 -5.24 -6.60 5.11
CA ALA A 54 -3.78 -6.73 5.18
C ALA A 54 -3.11 -5.47 5.76
N LEU A 55 -3.60 -4.30 5.40
CA LEU A 55 -3.04 -3.04 5.89
C LEU A 55 -3.43 -2.75 7.33
N CYS A 56 -4.61 -3.16 7.78
CA CYS A 56 -4.97 -3.12 9.19
C CYS A 56 -4.02 -3.97 10.02
N GLN A 57 -3.72 -5.18 9.57
CA GLN A 57 -2.75 -6.04 10.24
C GLN A 57 -1.34 -5.45 10.21
N THR A 58 -0.99 -4.75 9.14
CA THR A 58 0.26 -4.00 9.05
C THR A 58 0.37 -2.98 10.19
N MET A 59 -0.68 -2.20 10.40
CA MET A 59 -0.70 -1.18 11.43
C MET A 59 -0.74 -1.77 12.83
N ASP A 60 -1.39 -2.91 13.01
CA ASP A 60 -1.36 -3.63 14.29
C ASP A 60 0.04 -4.13 14.62
N SER A 61 0.77 -4.60 13.62
CA SER A 61 2.14 -5.11 13.78
C SER A 61 3.15 -3.98 13.97
N ASN A 62 2.97 -2.85 13.29
CA ASN A 62 3.88 -1.70 13.40
C ASN A 62 3.10 -0.39 13.33
N PRO A 63 2.55 0.08 14.47
CA PRO A 63 1.77 1.34 14.48
C PRO A 63 2.58 2.57 14.06
N GLY A 64 3.90 2.51 14.14
CA GLY A 64 4.79 3.60 13.75
C GLY A 64 5.08 3.68 12.26
N TYR A 65 4.62 2.71 11.47
CA TYR A 65 4.85 2.72 10.04
C TYR A 65 3.90 3.73 9.37
N LEU A 66 4.37 4.95 9.27
CA LEU A 66 3.55 6.08 8.82
C LEU A 66 2.97 5.89 7.42
N ARG A 67 3.79 5.41 6.48
CA ARG A 67 3.34 5.17 5.10
C ARG A 67 2.17 4.17 5.04
N GLY A 68 2.11 3.25 5.98
CA GLY A 68 1.01 2.30 6.09
C GLY A 68 -0.35 2.95 6.32
N LYS A 69 -0.37 4.06 7.06
CA LYS A 69 -1.62 4.81 7.28
C LYS A 69 -2.15 5.41 5.98
N ALA A 70 -1.27 5.96 5.15
CA ALA A 70 -1.65 6.49 3.85
C ALA A 70 -2.17 5.38 2.93
N MET A 71 -1.49 4.24 2.92
CA MET A 71 -1.90 3.09 2.12
C MET A 71 -3.27 2.55 2.58
N LEU A 72 -3.48 2.46 3.89
CA LEU A 72 -4.77 2.05 4.45
C LEU A 72 -5.88 3.02 4.06
N ALA A 73 -5.61 4.33 4.13
CA ALA A 73 -6.56 5.34 3.70
C ALA A 73 -6.93 5.16 2.22
N ALA A 74 -5.95 4.90 1.37
CA ALA A 74 -6.20 4.66 -0.05
C ALA A 74 -7.09 3.43 -0.27
N ALA A 75 -6.80 2.33 0.42
CA ALA A 75 -7.58 1.10 0.30
C ALA A 75 -9.02 1.29 0.80
N GLU A 76 -9.19 1.99 1.92
CA GLU A 76 -10.53 2.30 2.44
C GLU A 76 -11.33 3.16 1.47
N ALA A 77 -10.69 4.17 0.86
CA ALA A 77 -11.35 5.01 -0.14
C ALA A 77 -11.80 4.19 -1.35
N LEU A 78 -10.99 3.24 -1.78
CA LEU A 78 -11.33 2.37 -2.91
C LEU A 78 -12.48 1.42 -2.58
N THR A 79 -12.67 1.06 -1.32
CA THR A 79 -13.84 0.25 -0.88
C THR A 79 -15.08 1.09 -0.65
N GLY A 80 -14.98 2.41 -0.71
CA GLY A 80 -16.09 3.32 -0.45
C GLY A 80 -16.20 3.78 1.00
N ASN A 81 -15.33 3.33 1.90
CA ASN A 81 -15.30 3.79 3.28
C ASN A 81 -14.56 5.12 3.37
N LEU A 82 -15.21 6.20 2.97
CA LEU A 82 -14.60 7.53 2.93
C LEU A 82 -14.36 8.12 4.32
N GLU A 83 -15.17 7.78 5.31
CA GLU A 83 -14.96 8.26 6.67
C GLU A 83 -13.68 7.70 7.27
N GLY A 84 -13.47 6.38 7.16
CA GLY A 84 -12.23 5.74 7.61
C GLY A 84 -11.03 6.26 6.85
N ALA A 85 -11.17 6.41 5.53
CA ALA A 85 -10.10 6.92 4.68
C ALA A 85 -9.65 8.31 5.10
N LYS A 86 -10.60 9.22 5.33
CA LYS A 86 -10.29 10.59 5.76
C LYS A 86 -9.64 10.63 7.13
N LEU A 87 -10.09 9.78 8.05
CA LEU A 87 -9.52 9.69 9.40
C LEU A 87 -8.07 9.26 9.35
N HIS A 88 -7.77 8.18 8.64
CA HIS A 88 -6.41 7.66 8.54
C HIS A 88 -5.50 8.61 7.76
N LEU A 89 -6.03 9.25 6.72
CA LEU A 89 -5.24 10.23 5.98
C LEU A 89 -4.92 11.45 6.85
N ALA A 90 -5.87 11.90 7.67
CA ALA A 90 -5.64 13.01 8.59
C ALA A 90 -4.53 12.68 9.60
N GLN A 91 -4.50 11.45 10.09
CA GLN A 91 -3.42 10.99 10.97
C GLN A 91 -2.07 11.00 10.27
N TYR A 92 -2.04 10.58 9.02
CA TYR A 92 -0.84 10.65 8.19
C TYR A 92 -0.41 12.10 7.95
N ALA A 93 -1.35 12.96 7.57
CA ALA A 93 -1.08 14.36 7.25
C ALA A 93 -0.59 15.16 8.47
N ALA A 94 -0.96 14.75 9.68
CA ALA A 94 -0.47 15.39 10.90
C ALA A 94 1.06 15.27 11.00
N ALA A 95 1.64 14.18 10.50
CA ALA A 95 3.08 13.98 10.49
C ALA A 95 3.73 14.43 9.18
N GLU A 96 2.99 14.44 8.09
CA GLU A 96 3.48 14.81 6.75
C GLU A 96 2.52 15.82 6.09
N PRO A 97 2.44 17.07 6.62
CA PRO A 97 1.43 18.04 6.20
C PRO A 97 1.57 18.52 4.75
N ASP A 98 2.77 18.43 4.19
CA ASP A 98 3.04 18.93 2.83
C ASP A 98 3.04 17.82 1.78
N MET A 99 2.58 16.61 2.14
CA MET A 99 2.58 15.49 1.21
C MET A 99 1.52 15.67 0.13
N THR A 100 1.90 15.33 -1.09
CA THR A 100 1.02 15.31 -2.25
C THR A 100 1.08 13.93 -2.88
N VAL A 101 0.09 13.60 -3.70
CA VAL A 101 0.09 12.33 -4.44
C VAL A 101 1.35 12.20 -5.30
N ARG A 102 1.76 13.28 -5.95
CA ARG A 102 2.97 13.29 -6.79
C ARG A 102 4.21 12.98 -5.96
N ARG A 103 4.35 13.61 -4.79
CA ARG A 103 5.48 13.36 -3.90
C ARG A 103 5.45 11.95 -3.33
N PHE A 104 4.27 11.47 -2.97
CA PHE A 104 4.09 10.11 -2.47
C PHE A 104 4.50 9.08 -3.54
N ALA A 105 4.08 9.29 -4.77
CA ALA A 105 4.44 8.41 -5.89
C ALA A 105 5.94 8.41 -6.17
N ALA A 106 6.61 9.56 -5.98
CA ALA A 106 8.04 9.69 -6.18
C ALA A 106 8.87 9.02 -5.09
N GLN A 107 8.29 8.77 -3.91
CA GLN A 107 8.96 8.10 -2.80
C GLN A 107 9.03 6.58 -2.98
N ARG A 108 9.25 6.14 -4.19
CA ARG A 108 9.63 4.75 -4.41
C ARG A 108 11.03 4.55 -3.89
N SER A 109 11.27 3.37 -3.30
CA SER A 109 12.59 2.98 -2.85
C SER A 109 13.62 3.08 -4.01
N SER A 110 14.80 2.60 -3.79
CA SER A 110 15.96 2.66 -4.69
C SER A 110 15.78 2.09 -6.09
N VAL A 111 14.56 1.75 -6.53
CA VAL A 111 14.32 1.20 -7.87
C VAL A 111 14.27 2.34 -8.90
N PRO A 112 15.15 2.32 -9.92
CA PRO A 112 15.11 3.33 -10.96
C PRO A 112 13.77 3.33 -11.71
N PRO A 113 13.27 4.50 -12.15
CA PRO A 113 11.98 4.57 -12.85
C PRO A 113 11.89 3.71 -14.10
N ASP A 114 12.98 3.52 -14.81
CA ASP A 114 13.04 2.71 -16.03
C ASP A 114 13.07 1.21 -15.74
N ALA A 115 13.38 0.80 -14.50
CA ALA A 115 13.34 -0.59 -14.08
C ALA A 115 11.93 -1.06 -13.68
N VAL A 116 10.96 -0.15 -13.68
CA VAL A 116 9.58 -0.43 -13.29
C VAL A 116 8.75 -0.74 -14.52
N SER A 117 8.03 -1.87 -14.51
CA SER A 117 7.25 -2.30 -15.68
C SER A 117 6.06 -1.37 -15.95
N PRO A 118 5.60 -1.29 -17.22
CA PRO A 118 4.37 -0.56 -17.53
C PRO A 118 3.15 -1.08 -16.78
N THR A 119 3.08 -2.39 -16.53
CA THR A 119 2.00 -3.02 -15.76
C THR A 119 1.99 -2.48 -14.33
N TYR A 120 3.15 -2.44 -13.67
CA TYR A 120 3.25 -1.88 -12.32
C TYR A 120 2.78 -0.42 -12.30
N ARG A 121 3.20 0.39 -13.26
CA ARG A 121 2.80 1.80 -13.33
C ARG A 121 1.29 1.95 -13.45
N ARG A 122 0.68 1.17 -14.33
CA ARG A 122 -0.76 1.21 -14.55
C ARG A 122 -1.54 0.76 -13.33
N GLU A 123 -1.11 -0.32 -12.71
CA GLU A 123 -1.77 -0.87 -11.53
C GLU A 123 -1.60 0.05 -10.31
N SER A 124 -0.46 0.72 -10.20
CA SER A 124 -0.19 1.66 -9.11
C SER A 124 -1.10 2.89 -9.15
N GLU A 125 -1.65 3.25 -10.31
CA GLU A 125 -2.57 4.38 -10.41
C GLU A 125 -3.81 4.20 -9.53
N ARG A 126 -4.24 2.98 -9.28
CA ARG A 126 -5.34 2.70 -8.36
C ARG A 126 -5.03 3.23 -6.96
N ILE A 127 -3.81 3.03 -6.50
CA ILE A 127 -3.37 3.49 -5.16
C ILE A 127 -3.42 5.02 -5.10
N PHE A 128 -2.89 5.68 -6.13
CA PHE A 128 -2.87 7.14 -6.19
C PHE A 128 -4.29 7.71 -6.29
N ASP A 129 -5.16 7.05 -7.03
CA ASP A 129 -6.57 7.42 -7.10
C ASP A 129 -7.24 7.29 -5.73
N GLY A 130 -6.95 6.22 -5.00
CA GLY A 130 -7.43 6.03 -3.64
C GLY A 130 -6.97 7.15 -2.70
N LEU A 131 -5.70 7.56 -2.80
CA LEU A 131 -5.18 8.67 -2.01
C LEU A 131 -5.90 9.98 -2.31
N ARG A 132 -6.17 10.26 -3.58
CA ARG A 132 -6.94 11.45 -3.99
C ARG A 132 -8.34 11.43 -3.41
N ARG A 133 -9.01 10.29 -3.48
CA ARG A 133 -10.37 10.12 -2.93
C ARG A 133 -10.40 10.28 -1.42
N ALA A 134 -9.33 9.87 -0.74
CA ALA A 134 -9.19 10.05 0.70
C ALA A 134 -8.93 11.52 1.08
N GLY A 135 -8.49 12.34 0.14
CA GLY A 135 -8.30 13.77 0.33
C GLY A 135 -6.86 14.26 0.20
N MET A 136 -5.93 13.42 -0.25
CA MET A 136 -4.55 13.87 -0.47
C MET A 136 -4.49 14.77 -1.70
N PRO A 137 -3.87 15.97 -1.61
CA PRO A 137 -3.70 16.86 -2.76
C PRO A 137 -2.79 16.22 -3.82
N ASP A 138 -2.99 16.64 -5.05
CA ASP A 138 -2.14 16.16 -6.16
C ASP A 138 -0.67 16.63 -5.98
#